data_9c8e460c0f0cf23410d9f52725d9b554
#
_entry.id   9c8e460c0f0cf23410d9f52725d9b554
#
_cell.length_a   1.000
_cell.length_b   1.000
_cell.length_c   1.000
_cell.angle_alpha   90.00
_cell.angle_beta   90.00
_cell.angle_gamma   90.00
#
_symmetry.space_group_name_H-M   'P 1'
#
loop_
_entity.id
_entity.type
_entity.pdbx_description
1 polymer ?
#
loop_
_entity_poly.entity_id
_entity_poly.type
_entity_poly.pdbx_seq_one_letter_code
_entity_poly.pdbx_strand_id
1 'polypeptide(L)'
;LKGLGLSAATLAFPTQASLLDLFSAEESTPAPASKPLNYKAATRPDGLTLTPLEKATSHNNFYELGTDKGDPARNGHYLKPEPWTLKVEGEVANPFTLDVWDLINKSTLEERIYRLRCVEAWSMVLPWSGIPLADLIRRAEPNSRAKFVAFETLYDPEQLPGQASRSLGGGIDYPYVEGLRLDEAMHPLAFLAMGLYGKTLPTQNGA
;
A
#
# COMPACT_ATOMS: atom_id res chain seq x y z
N LEU A 1 44.37 -46.85 56.32
CA LEU A 1 44.28 -46.60 54.83
C LEU A 1 43.05 -45.75 54.58
N LYS A 2 43.30 -44.52 54.12
CA LYS A 2 42.28 -43.47 53.90
C LYS A 2 41.74 -43.67 52.46
N GLY A 3 40.43 -43.90 52.30
CA GLY A 3 39.75 -43.91 51.04
C GLY A 3 39.24 -42.51 50.67
N LEU A 4 39.72 -41.97 49.57
CA LEU A 4 39.22 -40.73 48.99
C LEU A 4 37.95 -41.05 48.16
N GLY A 5 36.80 -40.54 48.61
CA GLY A 5 35.56 -40.55 47.82
C GLY A 5 35.59 -39.43 46.76
N LEU A 6 35.55 -39.80 45.48
CA LEU A 6 35.31 -38.84 44.41
C LEU A 6 33.79 -38.56 44.32
N SER A 7 33.39 -37.38 44.68
CA SER A 7 32.02 -36.89 44.39
C SER A 7 32.00 -36.39 42.94
N ALA A 8 31.27 -37.09 42.10
CA ALA A 8 30.95 -36.62 40.74
C ALA A 8 29.87 -35.52 40.85
N ALA A 9 30.28 -34.32 40.66
CA ALA A 9 29.34 -33.22 40.43
C ALA A 9 28.76 -33.30 39.01
N THR A 10 27.51 -33.70 38.89
CA THR A 10 26.75 -33.59 37.64
C THR A 10 26.45 -32.12 37.38
N LEU A 11 27.20 -31.54 36.47
CA LEU A 11 26.85 -30.25 35.86
C LEU A 11 25.59 -30.45 34.99
N ALA A 12 24.45 -30.01 35.51
CA ALA A 12 23.25 -29.85 34.68
C ALA A 12 23.52 -28.71 33.68
N PHE A 13 23.77 -29.07 32.45
CA PHE A 13 23.74 -28.09 31.35
C PHE A 13 22.30 -27.60 31.19
N PRO A 14 22.04 -26.27 31.08
CA PRO A 14 20.72 -25.80 30.73
C PRO A 14 20.42 -26.36 29.34
N THR A 15 19.27 -26.99 29.22
CA THR A 15 18.70 -27.44 27.93
C THR A 15 18.84 -26.31 26.92
N GLN A 16 19.47 -26.58 25.79
CA GLN A 16 19.55 -25.68 24.66
C GLN A 16 18.12 -25.22 24.34
N ALA A 17 17.79 -23.97 24.65
CA ALA A 17 16.69 -23.30 24.02
C ALA A 17 16.95 -23.42 22.52
N SER A 18 16.05 -24.07 21.82
CA SER A 18 16.17 -24.29 20.38
C SER A 18 16.31 -22.93 19.71
N LEU A 19 17.30 -22.79 18.81
CA LEU A 19 17.37 -21.63 17.91
C LEU A 19 16.03 -21.39 17.18
N LEU A 20 15.18 -22.41 17.09
CA LEU A 20 13.81 -22.34 16.57
C LEU A 20 12.86 -21.52 17.47
N ASP A 21 13.13 -21.41 18.78
CA ASP A 21 12.32 -20.55 19.68
C ASP A 21 12.67 -19.06 19.55
N LEU A 22 13.84 -18.74 18.97
CA LEU A 22 14.20 -17.36 18.58
C LEU A 22 13.52 -16.91 17.28
N PHE A 23 13.00 -17.87 16.49
CA PHE A 23 12.18 -17.65 15.32
C PHE A 23 10.71 -18.02 15.54
N SER A 24 10.31 -18.27 16.79
CA SER A 24 8.91 -18.41 17.14
C SER A 24 8.22 -17.10 16.83
N ALA A 25 7.34 -17.18 15.84
CA ALA A 25 6.48 -16.16 15.28
C ALA A 25 6.28 -14.96 16.21
N GLU A 26 6.86 -13.81 15.88
CA GLU A 26 6.21 -12.56 16.23
C GLU A 26 4.76 -12.71 15.77
N GLU A 27 3.84 -12.70 16.71
CA GLU A 27 2.41 -12.60 16.40
C GLU A 27 2.29 -11.37 15.50
N SER A 28 2.15 -11.62 14.20
CA SER A 28 2.07 -10.55 13.21
C SER A 28 0.86 -9.70 13.57
N THR A 29 1.09 -8.49 14.00
CA THR A 29 0.01 -7.51 14.20
C THR A 29 -0.82 -7.50 12.92
N PRO A 30 -2.13 -7.76 12.97
CA PRO A 30 -2.91 -7.79 11.76
C PRO A 30 -2.91 -6.41 11.09
N ALA A 31 -2.82 -6.40 9.77
CA ALA A 31 -2.96 -5.16 9.01
C ALA A 31 -4.30 -4.47 9.32
N PRO A 32 -4.36 -3.12 9.27
CA PRO A 32 -5.59 -2.38 9.49
C PRO A 32 -6.73 -2.90 8.62
N ALA A 33 -7.90 -3.13 9.24
CA ALA A 33 -9.05 -3.68 8.54
C ALA A 33 -9.64 -2.67 7.56
N SER A 34 -9.90 -3.10 6.32
CA SER A 34 -10.60 -2.28 5.32
C SER A 34 -12.05 -2.03 5.72
N LYS A 35 -12.51 -0.77 5.59
CA LYS A 35 -13.86 -0.31 5.94
C LYS A 35 -14.77 -0.33 4.71
N PRO A 36 -16.06 -0.69 4.81
CA PRO A 36 -17.01 -0.60 3.71
C PRO A 36 -17.14 0.83 3.17
N LEU A 37 -17.27 0.98 1.86
CA LEU A 37 -17.48 2.25 1.19
C LEU A 37 -18.89 2.35 0.62
N ASN A 38 -19.45 3.58 0.62
CA ASN A 38 -20.65 3.90 -0.14
C ASN A 38 -20.21 4.46 -1.50
N TYR A 39 -20.60 3.80 -2.58
CA TYR A 39 -20.17 4.16 -3.95
C TYR A 39 -21.25 3.81 -4.97
N LYS A 40 -21.22 4.46 -6.12
CA LYS A 40 -22.03 4.11 -7.28
C LYS A 40 -21.38 2.92 -8.00
N ALA A 41 -22.03 1.78 -7.99
CA ALA A 41 -21.53 0.56 -8.63
C ALA A 41 -21.42 0.72 -10.16
N ALA A 42 -20.37 0.16 -10.73
CA ALA A 42 -20.22 0.06 -12.18
C ALA A 42 -21.08 -1.07 -12.75
N THR A 43 -21.54 -0.90 -13.99
CA THR A 43 -22.04 -2.02 -14.76
C THR A 43 -20.86 -2.88 -15.22
N ARG A 44 -20.87 -4.15 -14.82
CA ARG A 44 -19.81 -5.08 -15.27
C ARG A 44 -20.03 -5.41 -16.75
N PRO A 45 -19.02 -5.24 -17.62
CA PRO A 45 -19.10 -5.70 -19.00
C PRO A 45 -19.31 -7.22 -19.09
N ASP A 46 -20.13 -7.67 -20.04
CA ASP A 46 -20.37 -9.07 -20.25
C ASP A 46 -19.09 -9.87 -20.51
N GLY A 47 -19.01 -11.07 -19.96
CA GLY A 47 -17.84 -11.94 -20.09
C GLY A 47 -16.61 -11.51 -19.30
N LEU A 48 -16.66 -10.43 -18.52
CA LEU A 48 -15.54 -9.98 -17.68
C LEU A 48 -15.58 -10.63 -16.31
N THR A 49 -14.56 -11.43 -15.99
CA THR A 49 -14.39 -12.04 -14.69
C THR A 49 -13.43 -11.24 -13.84
N LEU A 50 -13.86 -10.83 -12.63
CA LEU A 50 -12.97 -10.17 -11.68
C LEU A 50 -11.93 -11.14 -11.15
N THR A 51 -10.71 -10.64 -10.93
CA THR A 51 -9.69 -11.38 -10.17
C THR A 51 -10.21 -11.66 -8.76
N PRO A 52 -10.03 -12.86 -8.20
CA PRO A 52 -10.40 -13.11 -6.80
C PRO A 52 -9.69 -12.13 -5.85
N LEU A 53 -10.41 -11.63 -4.84
CA LEU A 53 -9.88 -10.67 -3.86
C LEU A 53 -8.57 -11.17 -3.24
N GLU A 54 -8.52 -12.45 -2.85
CA GLU A 54 -7.33 -13.07 -2.27
C GLU A 54 -6.09 -12.91 -3.17
N LYS A 55 -6.24 -13.08 -4.49
CA LYS A 55 -5.15 -12.90 -5.45
C LYS A 55 -4.72 -11.44 -5.57
N ALA A 56 -5.68 -10.53 -5.59
CA ALA A 56 -5.43 -9.09 -5.67
C ALA A 56 -4.73 -8.54 -4.42
N THR A 57 -4.94 -9.14 -3.27
CA THR A 57 -4.39 -8.69 -1.99
C THR A 57 -3.14 -9.45 -1.53
N SER A 58 -2.75 -10.51 -2.23
CA SER A 58 -1.57 -11.32 -1.89
C SER A 58 -0.45 -11.27 -2.93
N HIS A 59 -0.64 -10.57 -4.04
CA HIS A 59 0.35 -10.44 -5.13
C HIS A 59 0.51 -8.98 -5.52
N ASN A 60 1.48 -8.30 -4.92
CA ASN A 60 1.61 -6.85 -4.98
C ASN A 60 3.04 -6.42 -5.32
N ASN A 61 3.19 -5.24 -5.90
CA ASN A 61 4.46 -4.57 -6.21
C ASN A 61 4.64 -3.31 -5.37
N PHE A 62 4.30 -3.35 -4.10
CA PHE A 62 4.49 -2.23 -3.18
C PHE A 62 5.85 -2.42 -2.49
N TYR A 63 6.93 -2.04 -3.19
CA TYR A 63 8.31 -2.32 -2.79
C TYR A 63 8.76 -1.59 -1.53
N GLU A 64 8.06 -0.55 -1.13
CA GLU A 64 8.20 0.09 0.18
C GLU A 64 7.94 -0.89 1.34
N LEU A 65 7.11 -1.91 1.10
CA LEU A 65 6.81 -2.97 2.07
C LEU A 65 7.61 -4.26 1.83
N GLY A 66 8.41 -4.31 0.76
CA GLY A 66 9.28 -5.43 0.42
C GLY A 66 9.19 -5.84 -1.05
N THR A 67 10.19 -6.57 -1.53
CA THR A 67 10.41 -6.84 -2.96
C THR A 67 9.83 -8.15 -3.46
N ASP A 68 9.53 -9.11 -2.56
CA ASP A 68 8.75 -10.30 -2.91
C ASP A 68 7.27 -9.96 -3.03
N LYS A 69 6.54 -10.61 -3.95
CA LYS A 69 5.12 -10.33 -4.22
C LYS A 69 4.20 -10.53 -3.01
N GLY A 70 4.59 -11.34 -2.06
CA GLY A 70 3.88 -11.57 -0.81
C GLY A 70 4.29 -10.62 0.33
N ASP A 71 5.42 -9.93 0.21
CA ASP A 71 5.93 -9.03 1.26
C ASP A 71 4.94 -7.92 1.62
N PRO A 72 4.30 -7.22 0.66
CA PRO A 72 3.35 -6.17 1.00
C PRO A 72 2.19 -6.67 1.86
N ALA A 73 1.70 -7.87 1.62
CA ALA A 73 0.63 -8.46 2.43
C ALA A 73 1.11 -8.83 3.83
N ARG A 74 2.35 -9.34 3.97
CA ARG A 74 2.96 -9.65 5.28
C ARG A 74 3.28 -8.40 6.09
N ASN A 75 3.82 -7.37 5.44
CA ASN A 75 4.35 -6.17 6.08
C ASN A 75 3.35 -5.00 6.11
N GLY A 76 2.17 -5.16 5.51
CA GLY A 76 1.15 -4.10 5.46
C GLY A 76 0.68 -3.59 6.82
N HIS A 77 0.92 -4.34 7.90
CA HIS A 77 0.60 -3.94 9.26
C HIS A 77 1.46 -2.78 9.78
N TYR A 78 2.62 -2.51 9.19
CA TYR A 78 3.43 -1.34 9.55
C TYR A 78 2.81 -0.03 9.09
N LEU A 79 2.10 -0.04 7.95
CA LEU A 79 1.50 1.17 7.38
C LEU A 79 0.26 1.59 8.16
N LYS A 80 0.22 2.84 8.59
CA LYS A 80 -0.90 3.46 9.32
C LYS A 80 -1.70 4.34 8.35
N PRO A 81 -2.82 3.89 7.80
CA PRO A 81 -3.60 4.66 6.84
C PRO A 81 -4.48 5.75 7.49
N GLU A 82 -4.44 5.89 8.81
CA GLU A 82 -5.21 6.89 9.57
C GLU A 82 -4.37 7.47 10.71
N PRO A 83 -4.25 8.80 10.84
CA PRO A 83 -4.74 9.83 9.90
C PRO A 83 -3.91 9.91 8.63
N TRP A 84 -4.52 10.30 7.50
CA TRP A 84 -3.82 10.47 6.22
C TRP A 84 -4.19 11.78 5.54
N THR A 85 -3.19 12.55 5.14
CA THR A 85 -3.39 13.82 4.46
C THR A 85 -2.80 13.81 3.06
N LEU A 86 -3.52 14.44 2.13
CA LEU A 86 -3.09 14.70 0.77
C LEU A 86 -2.85 16.20 0.59
N LYS A 87 -1.64 16.58 0.19
CA LYS A 87 -1.27 17.97 -0.12
C LYS A 87 -1.27 18.18 -1.62
N VAL A 88 -1.91 19.24 -2.08
CA VAL A 88 -1.91 19.67 -3.49
C VAL A 88 -1.34 21.08 -3.55
N GLU A 89 -0.24 21.24 -4.28
CA GLU A 89 0.51 22.49 -4.38
C GLU A 89 1.24 22.62 -5.73
N GLY A 90 2.02 23.68 -5.90
CA GLY A 90 2.82 23.96 -7.10
C GLY A 90 2.16 25.04 -7.98
N GLU A 91 2.12 24.85 -9.30
CA GLU A 91 1.59 25.78 -10.28
C GLU A 91 0.05 25.80 -10.32
N VAL A 92 -0.56 26.10 -9.17
CA VAL A 92 -2.01 26.14 -8.94
C VAL A 92 -2.41 27.46 -8.28
N ALA A 93 -3.62 27.95 -8.57
CA ALA A 93 -4.15 29.15 -7.93
C ALA A 93 -4.72 28.85 -6.53
N ASN A 94 -5.13 27.62 -6.28
CA ASN A 94 -5.79 27.19 -5.04
C ASN A 94 -5.08 25.97 -4.44
N PRO A 95 -3.90 26.13 -3.81
CA PRO A 95 -3.26 25.03 -3.10
C PRO A 95 -4.05 24.64 -1.84
N PHE A 96 -4.06 23.35 -1.48
CA PHE A 96 -4.76 22.87 -0.29
C PHE A 96 -4.15 21.60 0.27
N THR A 97 -4.45 21.35 1.53
CA THR A 97 -4.26 20.04 2.18
C THR A 97 -5.63 19.53 2.62
N LEU A 98 -5.88 18.25 2.43
CA LEU A 98 -7.13 17.63 2.85
C LEU A 98 -6.85 16.32 3.61
N ASP A 99 -7.74 15.99 4.52
CA ASP A 99 -7.81 14.67 5.11
C ASP A 99 -8.48 13.69 4.12
N VAL A 100 -7.86 12.54 3.90
CA VAL A 100 -8.34 11.54 2.91
C VAL A 100 -9.68 10.92 3.35
N TRP A 101 -9.90 10.76 4.65
CA TRP A 101 -11.18 10.25 5.17
C TRP A 101 -12.30 11.26 4.97
N ASP A 102 -12.00 12.54 5.14
CA ASP A 102 -12.91 13.63 4.80
C ASP A 102 -13.24 13.62 3.30
N LEU A 103 -12.24 13.41 2.45
CA LEU A 103 -12.46 13.29 1.01
C LEU A 103 -13.38 12.10 0.67
N ILE A 104 -13.11 10.93 1.23
CA ILE A 104 -13.94 9.73 1.06
C ILE A 104 -15.38 10.00 1.49
N ASN A 105 -15.58 10.57 2.67
CA ASN A 105 -16.92 10.76 3.25
C ASN A 105 -17.74 11.86 2.56
N LYS A 106 -17.07 12.86 1.95
CA LYS A 106 -17.71 14.02 1.30
C LYS A 106 -17.85 13.85 -0.22
N SER A 107 -17.22 12.84 -0.82
CA SER A 107 -17.26 12.61 -2.26
C SER A 107 -18.33 11.60 -2.64
N THR A 108 -18.88 11.75 -3.85
CA THR A 108 -19.67 10.70 -4.48
C THR A 108 -18.71 9.72 -5.14
N LEU A 109 -18.38 8.63 -4.46
CA LEU A 109 -17.48 7.63 -5.01
C LEU A 109 -18.17 6.85 -6.13
N GLU A 110 -17.40 6.47 -7.14
CA GLU A 110 -17.84 5.57 -8.20
C GLU A 110 -16.93 4.33 -8.29
N GLU A 111 -17.48 3.22 -8.77
CA GLU A 111 -16.70 2.04 -9.07
C GLU A 111 -16.25 2.06 -10.52
N ARG A 112 -15.00 1.65 -10.76
CA ARG A 112 -14.44 1.42 -12.09
C ARG A 112 -13.77 0.07 -12.17
N ILE A 113 -14.16 -0.72 -13.17
CA ILE A 113 -13.58 -2.04 -13.40
C ILE A 113 -12.49 -1.92 -14.46
N TYR A 114 -11.24 -1.98 -14.03
CA TYR A 114 -10.09 -1.84 -14.91
C TYR A 114 -9.36 -3.16 -15.12
N ARG A 115 -8.89 -3.37 -16.35
CA ARG A 115 -7.93 -4.42 -16.71
C ARG A 115 -6.54 -3.86 -16.52
N LEU A 116 -5.76 -4.50 -15.64
CA LEU A 116 -4.36 -4.20 -15.42
C LEU A 116 -3.50 -5.26 -16.09
N ARG A 117 -2.49 -4.82 -16.85
CA ARG A 117 -1.41 -5.68 -17.36
C ARG A 117 -0.09 -5.16 -16.85
N CYS A 118 0.65 -6.01 -16.15
CA CYS A 118 1.99 -5.71 -15.68
C CYS A 118 3.05 -6.12 -16.72
N VAL A 119 4.15 -5.38 -16.77
CA VAL A 119 5.33 -5.75 -17.58
C VAL A 119 5.93 -7.10 -17.14
N GLU A 120 5.68 -7.52 -15.92
CA GLU A 120 6.06 -8.82 -15.36
C GLU A 120 5.20 -10.00 -15.87
N ALA A 121 4.40 -9.77 -16.94
CA ALA A 121 3.60 -10.79 -17.64
C ALA A 121 2.40 -11.35 -16.86
N TRP A 122 1.95 -10.70 -15.79
CA TRP A 122 0.69 -11.03 -15.13
C TRP A 122 -0.37 -9.95 -15.37
N SER A 123 -1.63 -10.28 -15.13
CA SER A 123 -2.75 -9.35 -15.31
C SER A 123 -3.85 -9.60 -14.29
N MET A 124 -4.59 -8.53 -13.98
CA MET A 124 -5.75 -8.57 -13.08
C MET A 124 -6.91 -7.76 -13.67
N VAL A 125 -8.12 -8.06 -13.21
CA VAL A 125 -9.33 -7.27 -13.45
C VAL A 125 -9.85 -6.83 -12.10
N LEU A 126 -9.75 -5.54 -11.81
CA LEU A 126 -9.94 -4.99 -10.48
C LEU A 126 -11.07 -3.97 -10.43
N PRO A 127 -12.02 -4.11 -9.46
CA PRO A 127 -13.07 -3.13 -9.23
C PRO A 127 -12.59 -2.08 -8.23
N TRP A 128 -12.11 -0.95 -8.74
CA TRP A 128 -11.65 0.19 -7.94
C TRP A 128 -12.83 1.07 -7.53
N SER A 129 -12.80 1.64 -6.32
CA SER A 129 -13.71 2.68 -5.88
C SER A 129 -12.95 3.97 -5.63
N GLY A 130 -13.49 5.12 -6.06
CA GLY A 130 -12.80 6.40 -5.91
C GLY A 130 -13.48 7.52 -6.69
N ILE A 131 -12.69 8.53 -7.09
CA ILE A 131 -13.14 9.69 -7.87
C ILE A 131 -12.26 9.92 -9.10
N PRO A 132 -12.77 10.61 -10.17
CA PRO A 132 -11.92 11.08 -11.25
C PRO A 132 -10.79 11.96 -10.72
N LEU A 133 -9.55 11.68 -11.10
CA LEU A 133 -8.40 12.51 -10.70
C LEU A 133 -8.58 13.97 -11.14
N ALA A 134 -9.21 14.18 -12.29
CA ALA A 134 -9.53 15.50 -12.83
C ALA A 134 -10.34 16.39 -11.87
N ASP A 135 -11.19 15.81 -11.01
CA ASP A 135 -12.00 16.60 -10.09
C ASP A 135 -11.13 17.24 -9.00
N LEU A 136 -10.12 16.51 -8.52
CA LEU A 136 -9.14 17.07 -7.58
C LEU A 136 -8.26 18.14 -8.23
N ILE A 137 -7.83 17.91 -9.47
CA ILE A 137 -7.01 18.86 -10.23
C ILE A 137 -7.79 20.14 -10.52
N ARG A 138 -9.04 20.04 -10.96
CA ARG A 138 -9.90 21.25 -11.19
C ARG A 138 -10.07 22.09 -9.92
N ARG A 139 -10.21 21.44 -8.75
CA ARG A 139 -10.29 22.14 -7.47
C ARG A 139 -9.04 22.95 -7.16
N ALA A 140 -7.87 22.47 -7.60
CA ALA A 140 -6.59 23.17 -7.42
C ALA A 140 -6.40 24.35 -8.35
N GLU A 141 -7.16 24.45 -9.44
CA GLU A 141 -7.07 25.52 -10.44
C GLU A 141 -5.65 25.69 -11.01
N PRO A 142 -5.13 24.69 -11.76
CA PRO A 142 -3.80 24.77 -12.35
C PRO A 142 -3.70 25.96 -13.31
N ASN A 143 -2.62 26.74 -13.20
CA ASN A 143 -2.34 27.86 -14.09
C ASN A 143 -1.70 27.40 -15.41
N SER A 144 -1.47 28.32 -16.36
CA SER A 144 -0.95 28.01 -17.70
C SER A 144 0.47 27.44 -17.73
N ARG A 145 1.23 27.55 -16.63
CA ARG A 145 2.58 27.00 -16.49
C ARG A 145 2.56 25.54 -16.05
N ALA A 146 1.47 25.07 -15.44
CA ALA A 146 1.30 23.68 -15.09
C ALA A 146 1.25 22.81 -16.35
N LYS A 147 2.23 21.94 -16.54
CA LYS A 147 2.32 21.02 -17.69
C LYS A 147 2.23 19.55 -17.26
N PHE A 148 2.58 19.27 -16.01
CA PHE A 148 2.63 17.95 -15.43
C PHE A 148 1.98 17.95 -14.04
N VAL A 149 1.51 16.80 -13.63
CA VAL A 149 1.14 16.49 -12.25
C VAL A 149 2.19 15.51 -11.74
N ALA A 150 2.92 15.90 -10.69
CA ALA A 150 3.86 15.05 -9.98
C ALA A 150 3.15 14.43 -8.78
N PHE A 151 3.41 13.14 -8.55
CA PHE A 151 2.94 12.39 -7.40
C PHE A 151 4.16 11.99 -6.59
N GLU A 152 4.14 12.26 -5.30
CA GLU A 152 5.20 11.87 -4.37
C GLU A 152 4.58 11.12 -3.21
N THR A 153 5.14 9.96 -2.89
CA THR A 153 4.65 9.09 -1.81
C THR A 153 5.19 9.52 -0.45
N LEU A 154 4.60 8.98 0.60
CA LEU A 154 5.14 9.11 1.95
C LEU A 154 6.57 8.59 2.01
N TYR A 155 7.48 9.35 2.66
CA TYR A 155 8.78 8.85 3.07
C TYR A 155 8.78 8.63 4.58
N ASP A 156 8.71 7.39 4.98
CA ASP A 156 8.72 6.97 6.39
C ASP A 156 9.23 5.52 6.51
N PRO A 157 10.55 5.33 6.68
CA PRO A 157 11.14 3.98 6.77
C PRO A 157 10.65 3.14 7.97
N GLU A 158 10.03 3.74 8.98
CA GLU A 158 9.44 2.99 10.10
C GLU A 158 8.13 2.31 9.71
N GLN A 159 7.35 2.93 8.83
CA GLN A 159 6.12 2.36 8.29
C GLN A 159 6.35 1.62 6.96
N LEU A 160 7.38 1.98 6.23
CA LEU A 160 7.69 1.51 4.88
C LEU A 160 9.15 1.01 4.85
N PRO A 161 9.43 -0.17 5.40
CA PRO A 161 10.79 -0.65 5.66
C PRO A 161 11.66 -0.78 4.39
N GLY A 162 11.08 -0.95 3.21
CA GLY A 162 11.79 -0.94 1.94
C GLY A 162 12.47 0.39 1.63
N GLN A 163 12.02 1.49 2.24
CA GLN A 163 12.63 2.82 2.06
C GLN A 163 13.95 3.00 2.83
N ALA A 164 14.27 2.09 3.76
CA ALA A 164 15.48 2.21 4.57
C ALA A 164 16.78 2.09 3.75
N SER A 165 16.76 1.41 2.61
CA SER A 165 17.90 1.34 1.67
C SER A 165 17.44 0.90 0.28
N ARG A 166 18.25 1.25 -0.75
CA ARG A 166 18.02 0.79 -2.13
C ARG A 166 17.95 -0.74 -2.25
N SER A 167 18.75 -1.47 -1.50
CA SER A 167 18.76 -2.95 -1.55
C SER A 167 17.48 -3.56 -0.99
N LEU A 168 16.88 -2.97 0.04
CA LEU A 168 15.62 -3.41 0.62
C LEU A 168 14.41 -2.98 -0.24
N GLY A 169 14.50 -1.86 -0.93
CA GLY A 169 13.44 -1.26 -1.73
C GLY A 169 13.52 -1.55 -3.23
N GLY A 170 14.15 -2.66 -3.64
CA GLY A 170 14.17 -3.08 -5.05
C GLY A 170 14.99 -2.20 -5.98
N GLY A 171 15.97 -1.44 -5.45
CA GLY A 171 16.81 -0.55 -6.24
C GLY A 171 16.20 0.83 -6.53
N ILE A 172 15.06 1.13 -5.97
CA ILE A 172 14.34 2.40 -6.15
C ILE A 172 14.91 3.46 -5.21
N ASP A 173 14.89 4.72 -5.64
CA ASP A 173 15.18 5.89 -4.79
C ASP A 173 13.86 6.41 -4.23
N TYR A 174 13.80 6.58 -2.91
CA TYR A 174 12.60 7.06 -2.19
C TYR A 174 12.77 8.50 -1.70
N PRO A 175 11.68 9.28 -1.54
CA PRO A 175 10.28 8.87 -1.80
C PRO A 175 10.05 8.50 -3.26
N TYR A 176 9.12 7.58 -3.53
CA TYR A 176 8.75 7.25 -4.90
C TYR A 176 8.05 8.45 -5.54
N VAL A 177 8.48 8.78 -6.74
CA VAL A 177 7.93 9.91 -7.52
C VAL A 177 7.46 9.39 -8.87
N GLU A 178 6.24 9.78 -9.26
CA GLU A 178 5.68 9.46 -10.56
C GLU A 178 5.09 10.73 -11.19
N GLY A 179 4.84 10.73 -12.48
CA GLY A 179 4.34 11.90 -13.19
C GLY A 179 3.39 11.56 -14.32
N LEU A 180 2.38 12.41 -14.47
CA LEU A 180 1.51 12.43 -15.64
C LEU A 180 1.60 13.81 -16.31
N ARG A 181 1.48 13.87 -17.63
CA ARG A 181 1.18 15.14 -18.29
C ARG A 181 -0.19 15.61 -17.80
N LEU A 182 -0.40 16.94 -17.81
CA LEU A 182 -1.68 17.49 -17.32
C LEU A 182 -2.89 16.96 -18.12
N ASP A 183 -2.75 16.78 -19.44
CA ASP A 183 -3.82 16.22 -20.28
C ASP A 183 -4.11 14.74 -19.97
N GLU A 184 -3.08 13.96 -19.60
CA GLU A 184 -3.22 12.58 -19.11
C GLU A 184 -3.91 12.53 -17.74
N ALA A 185 -3.49 13.38 -16.83
CA ALA A 185 -4.08 13.48 -15.49
C ALA A 185 -5.55 13.95 -15.52
N MET A 186 -5.90 14.78 -16.51
CA MET A 186 -7.27 15.24 -16.76
C MET A 186 -8.12 14.28 -17.58
N HIS A 187 -7.52 13.20 -18.09
CA HIS A 187 -8.23 12.22 -18.91
C HIS A 187 -9.30 11.48 -18.08
N PRO A 188 -10.49 11.21 -18.63
CA PRO A 188 -11.57 10.52 -17.89
C PRO A 188 -11.19 9.16 -17.30
N LEU A 189 -10.18 8.47 -17.83
CA LEU A 189 -9.69 7.20 -17.27
C LEU A 189 -8.72 7.37 -16.10
N ALA A 190 -8.15 8.56 -15.88
CA ALA A 190 -7.31 8.82 -14.70
C ALA A 190 -8.18 8.89 -13.44
N PHE A 191 -7.79 8.13 -12.42
CA PHE A 191 -8.66 7.84 -11.29
C PHE A 191 -7.88 7.86 -9.98
N LEU A 192 -8.38 8.58 -9.00
CA LEU A 192 -7.87 8.54 -7.63
C LEU A 192 -8.59 7.40 -6.91
N ALA A 193 -7.92 6.24 -6.84
CA ALA A 193 -8.45 5.06 -6.17
C ALA A 193 -8.36 5.22 -4.65
N MET A 194 -9.47 4.99 -3.96
CA MET A 194 -9.61 5.02 -2.51
C MET A 194 -10.10 3.70 -1.95
N GLY A 195 -10.51 2.79 -2.83
CA GLY A 195 -11.05 1.51 -2.43
C GLY A 195 -10.92 0.43 -3.50
N LEU A 196 -11.13 -0.80 -3.05
CA LEU A 196 -11.04 -2.02 -3.83
C LEU A 196 -12.12 -3.00 -3.34
N TYR A 197 -12.87 -3.62 -4.25
CA TYR A 197 -14.00 -4.54 -3.94
C TYR A 197 -14.99 -3.95 -2.92
N GLY A 198 -15.31 -2.65 -3.03
CA GLY A 198 -16.29 -1.98 -2.20
C GLY A 198 -15.85 -1.65 -0.77
N LYS A 199 -14.57 -1.79 -0.47
CA LYS A 199 -13.95 -1.40 0.80
C LYS A 199 -12.79 -0.46 0.58
N THR A 200 -12.35 0.26 1.61
CA THR A 200 -11.12 1.06 1.56
C THR A 200 -9.94 0.19 1.14
N LEU A 201 -8.96 0.79 0.49
CA LEU A 201 -7.76 0.07 0.05
C LEU A 201 -7.12 -0.68 1.22
N PRO A 202 -6.81 -1.97 1.07
CA PRO A 202 -5.91 -2.65 1.99
C PRO A 202 -4.51 -2.01 1.93
N THR A 203 -3.77 -2.05 3.03
CA THR A 203 -2.45 -1.42 3.13
C THR A 203 -1.48 -1.88 2.04
N GLN A 204 -1.46 -3.16 1.73
CA GLN A 204 -0.65 -3.74 0.65
C GLN A 204 -1.05 -3.30 -0.76
N ASN A 205 -2.20 -2.66 -0.93
CA ASN A 205 -2.68 -2.13 -2.21
C ASN A 205 -2.58 -0.59 -2.27
N GLY A 206 -1.83 0.03 -1.38
CA GLY A 206 -1.55 1.46 -1.41
C GLY A 206 -2.53 2.32 -0.62
N ALA A 207 -3.01 1.81 0.50
CA ALA A 207 -3.88 2.59 1.40
C ALA A 207 -3.17 3.78 2.03
#